data_c90a472dbb46bfc07fca2cac7da00549
#
_entry.id   c90a472dbb46bfc07fca2cac7da00549
#
_cell.length_a   1.000
_cell.length_b   1.000
_cell.length_c   1.000
_cell.angle_alpha   90.00
_cell.angle_beta   90.00
_cell.angle_gamma   90.00
#
_symmetry.space_group_name_H-M   'P 1'
#
loop_
_entity.id
_entity.type
_entity.pdbx_description
1 polymer ?
#
loop_
_entity_poly.entity_id
_entity_poly.type
_entity_poly.pdbx_seq_one_letter_code
_entity_poly.pdbx_strand_id
1 'polypeptide(L)'
;MRLILPLPLRRFLLGRLLFSVTMATAASGAEFVVDASQATNPGQHVYNTLQELAASGALSSGDTVILHNDDSSLTGGLTVAVNFRSNDPDTFRTIDLAKLGGGGCLYRFNFNPFRPDSSGDPDMSGVLDVNGVGTLMLDSIILSNGRGLQMDEYALATKIIGDIQFKNSSGGAAIYAENVVYDVNASLRRAISLTLEDNTVFSNNDRAIKICDTRIAIGDNAIFSGNRDDTEKDGGGAIWCRNGGIIIGDNALFSGNYVDMDSRNSWGGVFLDDMGGSTITVGENAIFIGNYVSSNSGCATGGVMWVRKYGLYDNVKDTGAISMGANATFINNYAFSDSGNALGGVIYSDADISFSDGATFINNYAKTSGGAIELGGKLDLFALTKDVLFSGNMTG
;
A
#
# COMPACT_ATOMS: atom_id res chain seq x y z
N MET A 1 -35.86 43.86 0.81
CA MET A 1 -36.00 42.41 0.70
C MET A 1 -35.22 41.98 -0.53
N ARG A 2 -33.91 41.64 -0.37
CA ARG A 2 -33.05 41.17 -1.44
C ARG A 2 -32.97 39.66 -1.33
N LEU A 3 -33.51 38.97 -2.35
CA LEU A 3 -33.38 37.53 -2.50
C LEU A 3 -31.96 37.19 -2.88
N ILE A 4 -31.23 36.49 -2.03
CA ILE A 4 -29.93 35.92 -2.33
C ILE A 4 -30.22 34.51 -2.85
N LEU A 5 -30.06 34.33 -4.16
CA LEU A 5 -30.08 33.02 -4.79
C LEU A 5 -28.79 32.26 -4.45
N PRO A 6 -28.88 31.00 -4.07
CA PRO A 6 -27.66 30.20 -3.84
C PRO A 6 -26.98 29.90 -5.19
N LEU A 7 -25.67 30.05 -5.18
CA LEU A 7 -24.77 29.68 -6.26
C LEU A 7 -24.92 28.18 -6.63
N PRO A 8 -24.85 27.84 -7.92
CA PRO A 8 -25.06 26.47 -8.35
C PRO A 8 -23.89 25.58 -7.84
N LEU A 9 -24.27 24.44 -7.26
CA LEU A 9 -23.36 23.33 -6.96
C LEU A 9 -22.49 23.05 -8.17
N ARG A 10 -21.19 23.28 -8.02
CA ARG A 10 -20.21 22.68 -8.91
C ARG A 10 -20.24 21.17 -8.59
N ARG A 11 -20.90 20.43 -9.46
CA ARG A 11 -20.66 19.01 -9.61
C ARG A 11 -19.16 18.84 -9.83
N PHE A 12 -18.47 18.29 -8.84
CA PHE A 12 -17.19 17.66 -9.09
C PHE A 12 -17.49 16.45 -9.99
N LEU A 13 -17.50 16.70 -11.30
CA LEU A 13 -17.20 15.64 -12.23
C LEU A 13 -15.78 15.19 -11.86
N LEU A 14 -15.67 14.05 -11.18
CA LEU A 14 -14.50 13.18 -11.38
C LEU A 14 -14.51 12.85 -12.87
N GLY A 15 -13.85 13.70 -13.63
CA GLY A 15 -13.55 13.40 -15.00
C GLY A 15 -12.70 12.13 -14.95
N ARG A 16 -13.21 11.05 -15.53
CA ARG A 16 -12.35 10.00 -16.06
C ARG A 16 -11.34 10.73 -16.95
N LEU A 17 -10.18 11.02 -16.39
CA LEU A 17 -9.03 11.40 -17.18
C LEU A 17 -8.63 10.13 -17.94
N LEU A 18 -9.30 9.93 -19.07
CA LEU A 18 -8.79 9.07 -20.12
C LEU A 18 -7.46 9.70 -20.59
N PHE A 19 -6.37 9.32 -19.91
CA PHE A 19 -5.09 9.38 -20.54
C PHE A 19 -5.11 8.32 -21.65
N SER A 20 -5.47 8.75 -22.86
CA SER A 20 -5.02 8.03 -24.04
C SER A 20 -3.49 8.16 -24.09
N VAL A 21 -2.82 7.27 -23.38
CA VAL A 21 -1.42 6.98 -23.63
C VAL A 21 -1.40 6.40 -25.02
N THR A 22 -0.97 7.21 -25.98
CA THR A 22 -0.49 6.68 -27.25
C THR A 22 0.60 5.68 -26.85
N MET A 23 0.29 4.39 -26.92
CA MET A 23 1.29 3.35 -26.78
C MET A 23 2.32 3.62 -27.88
N ALA A 24 3.43 4.23 -27.51
CA ALA A 24 4.64 4.00 -28.26
C ALA A 24 4.77 2.46 -28.24
N THR A 25 4.80 1.84 -29.39
CA THR A 25 5.15 0.43 -29.55
C THR A 25 6.54 0.29 -28.99
N ALA A 26 6.65 0.02 -27.70
CA ALA A 26 7.87 -0.46 -27.09
C ALA A 26 8.26 -1.69 -27.94
N ALA A 27 9.49 -1.74 -28.40
CA ALA A 27 10.01 -2.97 -28.98
C ALA A 27 9.67 -4.08 -27.97
N SER A 28 8.92 -5.09 -28.40
CA SER A 28 8.56 -6.21 -27.55
C SER A 28 9.88 -6.85 -27.10
N GLY A 29 10.15 -6.84 -25.80
CA GLY A 29 11.29 -7.53 -25.24
C GLY A 29 11.23 -9.03 -25.60
N ALA A 30 12.31 -9.74 -25.39
CA ALA A 30 12.34 -11.19 -25.61
C ALA A 30 11.38 -11.88 -24.61
N GLU A 31 10.83 -13.01 -25.02
CA GLU A 31 10.08 -13.90 -24.13
C GLU A 31 10.99 -15.04 -23.65
N PHE A 32 10.95 -15.30 -22.35
CA PHE A 32 11.65 -16.40 -21.69
C PHE A 32 10.64 -17.28 -20.96
N VAL A 33 10.84 -18.58 -20.98
CA VAL A 33 10.00 -19.57 -20.30
C VAL A 33 10.77 -20.13 -19.11
N VAL A 34 10.14 -20.14 -17.93
CA VAL A 34 10.61 -20.87 -16.77
C VAL A 34 9.67 -22.03 -16.51
N ASP A 35 10.19 -23.23 -16.67
CA ASP A 35 9.43 -24.48 -16.56
C ASP A 35 10.28 -25.57 -15.88
N ALA A 36 9.95 -25.86 -14.63
CA ALA A 36 10.66 -26.85 -13.81
C ALA A 36 10.57 -28.28 -14.37
N SER A 37 9.68 -28.54 -15.31
CA SER A 37 9.56 -29.86 -15.97
C SER A 37 10.51 -30.04 -17.16
N GLN A 38 11.17 -28.98 -17.60
CA GLN A 38 12.05 -28.98 -18.76
C GLN A 38 13.52 -28.75 -18.35
N ALA A 39 14.43 -29.32 -19.12
CA ALA A 39 15.85 -28.99 -19.00
C ALA A 39 16.12 -27.60 -19.58
N THR A 40 17.04 -26.86 -18.95
CA THR A 40 17.45 -25.55 -19.44
C THR A 40 18.01 -25.63 -20.86
N ASN A 41 17.43 -24.83 -21.75
CA ASN A 41 17.81 -24.67 -23.14
C ASN A 41 17.88 -23.18 -23.53
N PRO A 42 18.99 -22.51 -23.29
CA PRO A 42 19.14 -21.08 -23.58
C PRO A 42 18.90 -20.72 -25.04
N GLY A 43 19.19 -21.62 -25.96
CA GLY A 43 18.96 -21.41 -27.39
C GLY A 43 17.48 -21.33 -27.79
N GLN A 44 16.58 -21.80 -26.92
CA GLN A 44 15.13 -21.69 -27.05
C GLN A 44 14.50 -20.80 -25.99
N HIS A 45 15.31 -20.04 -25.22
CA HIS A 45 14.89 -19.20 -24.09
C HIS A 45 14.10 -19.96 -23.01
N VAL A 46 14.40 -21.26 -22.81
CA VAL A 46 13.77 -22.10 -21.78
C VAL A 46 14.77 -22.35 -20.65
N TYR A 47 14.32 -22.12 -19.42
CA TYR A 47 15.10 -22.30 -18.21
C TYR A 47 14.32 -23.13 -17.18
N ASN A 48 15.03 -23.95 -16.42
CA ASN A 48 14.39 -24.78 -15.40
C ASN A 48 13.95 -23.94 -14.19
N THR A 49 14.70 -22.88 -13.84
CA THR A 49 14.44 -22.02 -12.70
C THR A 49 14.67 -20.55 -13.01
N LEU A 50 14.04 -19.65 -12.22
CA LEU A 50 14.30 -18.20 -12.28
C LEU A 50 15.76 -17.88 -11.96
N GLN A 51 16.39 -18.60 -11.00
CA GLN A 51 17.78 -18.38 -10.65
C GLN A 51 18.72 -18.69 -11.83
N GLU A 52 18.47 -19.74 -12.57
CA GLU A 52 19.25 -20.06 -13.78
C GLU A 52 19.10 -18.98 -14.85
N LEU A 53 17.86 -18.52 -15.08
CA LEU A 53 17.60 -17.43 -16.01
C LEU A 53 18.32 -16.13 -15.57
N ALA A 54 18.17 -15.73 -14.31
CA ALA A 54 18.82 -14.54 -13.77
C ALA A 54 20.37 -14.63 -13.87
N ALA A 55 20.92 -15.78 -13.54
CA ALA A 55 22.38 -16.02 -13.61
C ALA A 55 22.94 -16.10 -15.04
N SER A 56 22.10 -16.37 -16.03
CA SER A 56 22.54 -16.45 -17.43
C SER A 56 22.97 -15.13 -18.04
N GLY A 57 22.54 -14.00 -17.43
CA GLY A 57 22.76 -12.66 -17.97
C GLY A 57 21.97 -12.37 -19.27
N ALA A 58 21.00 -13.21 -19.62
CA ALA A 58 20.21 -13.06 -20.84
C ALA A 58 19.10 -12.02 -20.73
N LEU A 59 18.65 -11.69 -19.51
CA LEU A 59 17.55 -10.76 -19.25
C LEU A 59 17.95 -9.31 -19.54
N SER A 60 17.01 -8.60 -20.17
CA SER A 60 17.07 -7.16 -20.40
C SER A 60 15.78 -6.50 -19.91
N SER A 61 15.83 -5.19 -19.62
CA SER A 61 14.62 -4.44 -19.24
C SER A 61 13.59 -4.49 -20.37
N GLY A 62 12.35 -4.78 -20.00
CA GLY A 62 11.22 -4.92 -20.93
C GLY A 62 10.98 -6.35 -21.44
N ASP A 63 11.88 -7.29 -21.15
CA ASP A 63 11.63 -8.70 -21.43
C ASP A 63 10.46 -9.26 -20.62
N THR A 64 9.87 -10.35 -21.09
CA THR A 64 8.78 -11.05 -20.43
C THR A 64 9.19 -12.45 -20.02
N VAL A 65 8.98 -12.79 -18.76
CA VAL A 65 9.19 -14.14 -18.21
C VAL A 65 7.84 -14.82 -18.01
N ILE A 66 7.65 -15.96 -18.66
CA ILE A 66 6.43 -16.76 -18.57
C ILE A 66 6.70 -17.90 -17.58
N LEU A 67 5.95 -17.93 -16.48
CA LEU A 67 6.06 -18.96 -15.45
C LEU A 67 5.08 -20.09 -15.72
N HIS A 68 5.59 -21.30 -15.90
CA HIS A 68 4.77 -22.53 -16.00
C HIS A 68 4.53 -23.19 -14.65
N ASN A 69 5.39 -22.91 -13.67
CA ASN A 69 5.33 -23.44 -12.32
C ASN A 69 5.66 -22.34 -11.31
N ASP A 70 5.32 -22.60 -10.05
CA ASP A 70 5.83 -21.79 -8.93
C ASP A 70 7.36 -21.90 -8.84
N ASP A 71 8.03 -20.81 -8.48
CA ASP A 71 9.48 -20.77 -8.36
C ASP A 71 9.91 -20.25 -7.00
N SER A 72 10.87 -20.94 -6.38
CA SER A 72 11.50 -20.57 -5.11
C SER A 72 13.02 -20.57 -5.21
N SER A 73 13.54 -20.42 -6.40
CA SER A 73 14.97 -20.58 -6.66
C SER A 73 15.79 -19.32 -6.41
N LEU A 74 15.20 -18.14 -6.58
CA LEU A 74 15.92 -16.85 -6.49
C LEU A 74 16.64 -16.67 -5.14
N THR A 75 17.93 -16.36 -5.22
CA THR A 75 18.77 -16.04 -4.07
C THR A 75 19.23 -14.59 -4.05
N GLY A 76 18.89 -13.81 -5.07
CA GLY A 76 19.12 -12.36 -5.21
C GLY A 76 18.00 -11.70 -5.97
N GLY A 77 17.81 -10.39 -5.77
CA GLY A 77 16.86 -9.60 -6.55
C GLY A 77 17.26 -9.49 -8.03
N LEU A 78 16.31 -9.11 -8.86
CA LEU A 78 16.57 -8.88 -10.28
C LEU A 78 17.22 -7.51 -10.49
N THR A 79 18.19 -7.47 -11.38
CA THR A 79 18.94 -6.26 -11.73
C THR A 79 18.34 -5.49 -12.91
N VAL A 80 17.32 -6.06 -13.56
CA VAL A 80 16.64 -5.50 -14.73
C VAL A 80 15.12 -5.56 -14.55
N ALA A 81 14.39 -4.61 -15.16
CA ALA A 81 12.92 -4.58 -15.13
C ALA A 81 12.36 -5.56 -16.16
N VAL A 82 12.00 -6.74 -15.71
CA VAL A 82 11.33 -7.72 -16.55
C VAL A 82 9.86 -7.86 -16.16
N ASN A 83 9.03 -8.12 -17.13
CA ASN A 83 7.63 -8.44 -16.93
C ASN A 83 7.51 -9.92 -16.53
N PHE A 84 6.53 -10.23 -15.68
CA PHE A 84 6.18 -11.60 -15.37
C PHE A 84 4.73 -11.86 -15.74
N ARG A 85 4.46 -13.05 -16.27
CA ARG A 85 3.09 -13.55 -16.42
C ARG A 85 3.02 -15.04 -16.15
N SER A 86 1.87 -15.51 -15.69
CA SER A 86 1.55 -16.92 -15.68
C SER A 86 1.38 -17.44 -17.13
N ASN A 87 1.73 -18.69 -17.36
CA ASN A 87 1.43 -19.39 -18.61
C ASN A 87 -0.08 -19.63 -18.81
N ASP A 88 -0.86 -19.54 -17.75
CA ASP A 88 -2.31 -19.71 -17.72
C ASP A 88 -2.90 -18.50 -16.94
N PRO A 89 -3.68 -17.61 -17.58
CA PRO A 89 -4.20 -16.41 -16.95
C PRO A 89 -5.16 -16.71 -15.79
N ASP A 90 -5.78 -17.88 -15.77
CA ASP A 90 -6.68 -18.27 -14.69
C ASP A 90 -5.93 -18.90 -13.49
N THR A 91 -4.62 -19.09 -13.62
CA THR A 91 -3.78 -19.72 -12.59
C THR A 91 -2.66 -18.79 -12.14
N PHE A 92 -2.72 -18.34 -10.89
CA PHE A 92 -1.63 -17.59 -10.31
C PHE A 92 -0.37 -18.44 -10.13
N ARG A 93 0.79 -17.90 -10.49
CA ARG A 93 2.10 -18.49 -10.23
C ARG A 93 2.83 -17.74 -9.14
N THR A 94 3.44 -18.48 -8.21
CA THR A 94 4.14 -17.93 -7.07
C THR A 94 5.64 -17.77 -7.36
N ILE A 95 6.16 -16.58 -7.09
CA ILE A 95 7.60 -16.35 -6.92
C ILE A 95 7.85 -16.25 -5.41
N ASP A 96 8.49 -17.27 -4.86
CA ASP A 96 8.80 -17.33 -3.44
C ASP A 96 10.16 -16.65 -3.17
N LEU A 97 10.11 -15.57 -2.40
CA LEU A 97 11.24 -14.70 -2.10
C LEU A 97 11.97 -15.06 -0.79
N ALA A 98 11.61 -16.15 -0.13
CA ALA A 98 12.17 -16.53 1.18
C ALA A 98 13.70 -16.59 1.21
N LYS A 99 14.32 -16.96 0.09
CA LYS A 99 15.79 -17.10 -0.02
C LYS A 99 16.53 -15.78 -0.22
N LEU A 100 15.82 -14.67 -0.49
CA LEU A 100 16.47 -13.36 -0.65
C LEU A 100 17.01 -12.79 0.68
N GLY A 101 16.64 -13.41 1.81
CA GLY A 101 17.05 -12.95 3.14
C GLY A 101 16.29 -11.72 3.63
N GLY A 102 16.50 -11.33 4.89
CA GLY A 102 15.66 -10.36 5.63
C GLY A 102 15.72 -8.90 5.17
N GLY A 103 16.27 -8.59 4.04
CA GLY A 103 16.29 -7.25 3.44
C GLY A 103 16.18 -7.29 1.92
N GLY A 104 16.17 -8.49 1.33
CA GLY A 104 16.06 -8.68 -0.11
C GLY A 104 14.67 -8.38 -0.65
N CYS A 105 14.60 -7.82 -1.85
CA CYS A 105 13.36 -7.59 -2.58
C CYS A 105 13.50 -8.11 -4.02
N LEU A 106 12.37 -8.43 -4.65
CA LEU A 106 12.39 -8.85 -6.05
C LEU A 106 12.91 -7.73 -6.94
N TYR A 107 12.35 -6.52 -6.75
CA TYR A 107 12.77 -5.33 -7.47
C TYR A 107 13.13 -4.21 -6.50
N ARG A 108 14.29 -3.62 -6.74
CA ARG A 108 14.72 -2.39 -6.07
C ARG A 108 14.86 -1.27 -7.09
N PHE A 109 14.02 -0.27 -7.00
CA PHE A 109 14.08 0.93 -7.81
C PHE A 109 14.91 1.98 -7.07
N ASN A 110 16.11 2.25 -7.56
CA ASN A 110 16.97 3.31 -7.01
C ASN A 110 17.38 4.25 -8.14
N PHE A 111 17.17 5.54 -7.97
CA PHE A 111 17.41 6.52 -9.03
C PHE A 111 18.45 7.58 -8.65
N ASN A 112 19.33 7.36 -7.70
CA ASN A 112 20.33 8.37 -7.35
C ASN A 112 21.73 8.09 -7.95
N PRO A 113 22.04 8.65 -9.14
CA PRO A 113 23.38 8.53 -9.73
C PRO A 113 24.42 9.38 -8.97
N PHE A 114 24.03 10.22 -8.01
CA PHE A 114 24.90 11.21 -7.38
C PHE A 114 25.25 10.92 -5.89
N ARG A 115 24.71 9.89 -5.31
CA ARG A 115 25.08 9.49 -3.95
C ARG A 115 25.81 8.15 -3.99
N PRO A 116 27.16 8.16 -3.94
CA PRO A 116 27.85 6.97 -3.49
C PRO A 116 27.33 6.69 -2.09
N ASP A 117 26.92 5.44 -1.85
CA ASP A 117 26.51 4.97 -0.53
C ASP A 117 27.52 5.49 0.51
N SER A 118 27.00 6.09 1.58
CA SER A 118 27.83 6.61 2.68
C SER A 118 28.55 5.50 3.44
N SER A 119 28.26 4.23 3.14
CA SER A 119 28.91 3.05 3.69
C SER A 119 30.00 2.47 2.78
N GLY A 120 30.10 2.96 1.53
CA GLY A 120 31.08 2.41 0.56
C GLY A 120 30.79 0.98 0.14
N ASP A 121 29.58 0.49 0.35
CA ASP A 121 29.19 -0.87 0.03
C ASP A 121 28.69 -0.97 -1.43
N PRO A 122 29.37 -1.75 -2.30
CA PRO A 122 28.97 -1.90 -3.70
C PRO A 122 27.78 -2.83 -3.93
N ASP A 123 27.08 -3.26 -2.89
CA ASP A 123 25.95 -4.18 -3.02
C ASP A 123 24.69 -3.51 -3.56
N MET A 124 24.81 -2.90 -4.73
CA MET A 124 23.74 -2.37 -5.57
C MET A 124 23.15 -3.46 -6.48
N SER A 125 23.10 -4.69 -6.04
CA SER A 125 22.46 -5.77 -6.77
C SER A 125 20.94 -5.57 -6.75
N GLY A 126 20.39 -5.17 -7.90
CA GLY A 126 18.94 -5.01 -8.06
C GLY A 126 18.47 -3.61 -8.46
N VAL A 127 19.34 -2.76 -9.00
CA VAL A 127 18.97 -1.43 -9.49
C VAL A 127 18.33 -1.53 -10.85
N LEU A 128 17.05 -1.21 -10.92
CA LEU A 128 16.36 -0.96 -12.18
C LEU A 128 16.57 0.49 -12.59
N ASP A 129 17.33 0.70 -13.65
CA ASP A 129 17.39 1.99 -14.32
C ASP A 129 16.11 2.17 -15.16
N VAL A 130 15.06 2.68 -14.52
CA VAL A 130 13.83 3.07 -15.24
C VAL A 130 13.96 4.54 -15.59
N ASN A 131 14.59 4.82 -16.72
CA ASN A 131 14.62 6.15 -17.30
C ASN A 131 13.23 6.57 -17.79
N GLY A 132 12.38 7.06 -16.88
CA GLY A 132 11.06 7.56 -17.21
C GLY A 132 9.91 6.83 -16.52
N VAL A 133 8.70 7.16 -16.91
CA VAL A 133 7.46 6.48 -16.46
C VAL A 133 7.52 5.04 -16.91
N GLY A 134 7.85 4.14 -15.98
CA GLY A 134 7.94 2.71 -16.24
C GLY A 134 6.60 2.03 -16.04
N THR A 135 6.27 1.11 -16.93
CA THR A 135 5.19 0.14 -16.71
C THR A 135 5.81 -1.24 -16.56
N LEU A 136 5.46 -1.92 -15.47
CA LEU A 136 5.86 -3.29 -15.19
C LEU A 136 4.60 -4.16 -15.21
N MET A 137 4.59 -5.21 -16.00
CA MET A 137 3.51 -6.18 -16.02
C MET A 137 3.82 -7.32 -15.06
N LEU A 138 2.92 -7.54 -14.09
CA LEU A 138 2.94 -8.66 -13.16
C LEU A 138 1.55 -9.30 -13.20
N ASP A 139 1.32 -10.15 -14.21
CA ASP A 139 -0.01 -10.66 -14.51
C ASP A 139 -0.19 -12.11 -14.03
N SER A 140 -1.18 -12.31 -13.18
CA SER A 140 -1.45 -13.57 -12.48
C SER A 140 -0.24 -14.07 -11.66
N ILE A 141 0.40 -13.17 -10.94
CA ILE A 141 1.61 -13.43 -10.15
C ILE A 141 1.36 -13.23 -8.66
N ILE A 142 1.88 -14.15 -7.85
CA ILE A 142 1.98 -14.04 -6.39
C ILE A 142 3.44 -13.80 -6.02
N LEU A 143 3.74 -12.70 -5.33
CA LEU A 143 5.01 -12.48 -4.65
C LEU A 143 4.84 -12.87 -3.18
N SER A 144 5.61 -13.85 -2.71
CA SER A 144 5.44 -14.39 -1.35
C SER A 144 6.73 -14.45 -0.54
N ASN A 145 6.60 -14.42 0.81
CA ASN A 145 7.66 -14.67 1.78
C ASN A 145 8.84 -13.69 1.74
N GLY A 146 8.66 -12.49 1.18
CA GLY A 146 9.69 -11.47 1.12
C GLY A 146 9.12 -10.13 0.70
N ARG A 147 9.98 -9.12 0.55
CA ARG A 147 9.59 -7.83 0.01
C ARG A 147 9.43 -7.95 -1.50
N GLY A 148 8.26 -7.60 -2.03
CA GLY A 148 8.06 -7.59 -3.48
C GLY A 148 8.77 -6.42 -4.13
N LEU A 149 8.54 -5.21 -3.63
CA LEU A 149 9.00 -3.96 -4.24
C LEU A 149 9.63 -3.05 -3.20
N GLN A 150 10.77 -2.47 -3.54
CA GLN A 150 11.38 -1.39 -2.80
C GLN A 150 11.64 -0.22 -3.74
N MET A 151 11.15 0.97 -3.37
CA MET A 151 11.36 2.21 -4.11
C MET A 151 12.15 3.14 -3.19
N ASP A 152 13.39 3.38 -3.55
CA ASP A 152 14.27 4.29 -2.84
C ASP A 152 14.24 5.68 -3.50
N GLU A 153 14.99 6.62 -2.97
CA GLU A 153 15.09 8.02 -3.39
C GLU A 153 15.01 8.21 -4.92
N TYR A 154 14.18 9.17 -5.37
CA TYR A 154 14.03 9.58 -6.78
C TYR A 154 13.43 8.57 -7.76
N ALA A 155 12.82 7.48 -7.32
CA ALA A 155 12.06 6.62 -8.22
C ALA A 155 10.95 7.44 -8.89
N LEU A 156 10.95 7.48 -10.22
CA LEU A 156 9.91 8.15 -11.00
C LEU A 156 8.61 7.33 -10.97
N ALA A 157 7.53 7.89 -11.49
CA ALA A 157 6.23 7.23 -11.53
C ALA A 157 6.34 5.82 -12.15
N THR A 158 5.93 4.82 -11.39
CA THR A 158 5.91 3.42 -11.83
C THR A 158 4.47 2.93 -11.81
N LYS A 159 4.04 2.28 -12.88
CA LYS A 159 2.75 1.62 -12.97
C LYS A 159 2.95 0.10 -13.00
N ILE A 160 2.26 -0.61 -12.12
CA ILE A 160 2.18 -2.07 -12.18
C ILE A 160 0.83 -2.44 -12.76
N ILE A 161 0.84 -3.20 -13.85
CA ILE A 161 -0.34 -3.69 -14.53
C ILE A 161 -0.47 -5.20 -14.37
N GLY A 162 -1.71 -5.70 -14.40
CA GLY A 162 -2.05 -7.10 -14.25
C GLY A 162 -2.46 -7.47 -12.83
N ASP A 163 -3.00 -8.65 -12.68
CA ASP A 163 -3.49 -9.19 -11.40
C ASP A 163 -2.31 -9.63 -10.54
N ILE A 164 -2.02 -8.89 -9.46
CA ILE A 164 -0.91 -9.18 -8.56
C ILE A 164 -1.36 -9.43 -7.12
N GLN A 165 -0.71 -10.36 -6.46
CA GLN A 165 -0.89 -10.64 -5.05
C GLN A 165 0.44 -10.58 -4.29
N PHE A 166 0.43 -9.92 -3.14
CA PHE A 166 1.55 -9.87 -2.19
C PHE A 166 1.16 -10.65 -0.94
N LYS A 167 1.90 -11.71 -0.61
CA LYS A 167 1.55 -12.61 0.50
C LYS A 167 2.72 -12.89 1.42
N ASN A 168 2.43 -12.95 2.74
CA ASN A 168 3.34 -13.43 3.76
C ASN A 168 4.71 -12.72 3.73
N SER A 169 4.76 -11.42 3.39
CA SER A 169 6.03 -10.70 3.52
C SER A 169 6.51 -10.76 4.97
N SER A 170 7.79 -10.99 5.17
CA SER A 170 8.40 -11.09 6.49
C SER A 170 9.59 -10.14 6.61
N GLY A 171 9.76 -9.55 7.80
CA GLY A 171 10.85 -8.62 8.07
C GLY A 171 10.69 -7.24 7.43
N GLY A 172 9.46 -6.88 7.01
CA GLY A 172 9.10 -5.56 6.52
C GLY A 172 7.93 -5.56 5.54
N ALA A 173 7.54 -4.38 5.07
CA ALA A 173 6.40 -4.21 4.18
C ALA A 173 6.60 -4.92 2.82
N ALA A 174 5.52 -5.45 2.25
CA ALA A 174 5.54 -6.04 0.92
C ALA A 174 5.90 -5.00 -0.15
N ILE A 175 5.43 -3.77 0.02
CA ILE A 175 5.86 -2.60 -0.75
C ILE A 175 6.44 -1.56 0.22
N TYR A 176 7.68 -1.18 -0.02
CA TYR A 176 8.37 -0.13 0.71
C TYR A 176 8.76 1.00 -0.25
N ALA A 177 8.29 2.22 0.01
CA ALA A 177 8.65 3.39 -0.78
C ALA A 177 9.01 4.56 0.14
N GLU A 178 10.24 5.01 0.08
CA GLU A 178 10.74 6.11 0.89
C GLU A 178 11.46 7.14 0.02
N ASN A 179 11.00 8.38 0.10
CA ASN A 179 11.69 9.50 -0.53
C ASN A 179 12.41 10.32 0.54
N VAL A 180 13.66 9.98 0.81
CA VAL A 180 14.50 10.72 1.76
C VAL A 180 15.18 11.89 1.06
N VAL A 181 14.41 12.83 0.52
CA VAL A 181 14.99 14.08 0.02
C VAL A 181 15.14 15.07 1.18
N TYR A 182 16.32 15.14 1.74
CA TYR A 182 16.70 16.19 2.71
C TYR A 182 16.84 17.58 2.06
N ASP A 183 16.47 17.76 0.78
CA ASP A 183 16.60 19.04 0.11
C ASP A 183 15.41 19.95 0.38
N VAL A 184 15.75 21.23 0.62
CA VAL A 184 14.87 22.29 1.15
C VAL A 184 13.77 22.72 0.18
N ASN A 185 13.74 22.18 -1.06
CA ASN A 185 12.73 22.49 -2.07
C ASN A 185 11.55 21.53 -2.04
N ALA A 186 10.54 21.86 -1.25
CA ALA A 186 9.30 21.10 -1.11
C ALA A 186 8.56 20.77 -2.43
N SER A 187 8.91 21.41 -3.53
CA SER A 187 8.31 21.15 -4.85
C SER A 187 8.75 19.83 -5.50
N LEU A 188 9.92 19.29 -5.12
CA LEU A 188 10.42 18.00 -5.63
C LEU A 188 9.94 16.79 -4.82
N ARG A 189 9.44 17.01 -3.61
CA ARG A 189 8.96 15.94 -2.70
C ARG A 189 7.71 15.20 -3.18
N ARG A 190 7.09 15.60 -4.29
CA ARG A 190 5.79 15.06 -4.75
C ARG A 190 5.90 14.17 -5.99
N ALA A 191 7.09 13.80 -6.41
CA ALA A 191 7.27 13.20 -7.73
C ALA A 191 7.17 11.67 -7.79
N ILE A 192 7.30 10.96 -6.66
CA ILE A 192 7.22 9.50 -6.69
C ILE A 192 5.75 9.09 -6.60
N SER A 193 5.28 8.38 -7.60
CA SER A 193 3.98 7.75 -7.57
C SER A 193 4.09 6.30 -8.00
N LEU A 194 3.51 5.41 -7.21
CA LEU A 194 3.27 4.03 -7.59
C LEU A 194 1.79 3.88 -7.90
N THR A 195 1.47 3.27 -9.03
CA THR A 195 0.10 2.90 -9.38
C THR A 195 0.01 1.39 -9.50
N LEU A 196 -0.90 0.78 -8.76
CA LEU A 196 -1.31 -0.61 -8.88
C LEU A 196 -2.68 -0.64 -9.54
N GLU A 197 -2.91 -1.61 -10.42
CA GLU A 197 -4.22 -1.78 -11.06
C GLU A 197 -5.25 -2.43 -10.13
N ASP A 198 -6.44 -2.67 -10.68
CA ASP A 198 -7.56 -3.28 -9.98
C ASP A 198 -7.21 -4.69 -9.47
N ASN A 199 -8.00 -5.19 -8.52
CA ASN A 199 -7.89 -6.56 -7.98
C ASN A 199 -6.57 -6.88 -7.25
N THR A 200 -5.77 -5.89 -6.88
CA THR A 200 -4.53 -6.11 -6.13
C THR A 200 -4.83 -6.69 -4.74
N VAL A 201 -4.09 -7.75 -4.35
CA VAL A 201 -4.29 -8.43 -3.07
C VAL A 201 -3.04 -8.33 -2.19
N PHE A 202 -3.23 -7.92 -0.95
CA PHE A 202 -2.22 -7.95 0.12
C PHE A 202 -2.72 -8.84 1.26
N SER A 203 -2.07 -9.98 1.52
CA SER A 203 -2.53 -10.88 2.57
C SER A 203 -1.41 -11.41 3.47
N ASN A 204 -1.66 -11.38 4.80
CA ASN A 204 -0.78 -11.92 5.83
C ASN A 204 0.65 -11.35 5.80
N ASN A 205 0.82 -10.10 5.39
CA ASN A 205 2.13 -9.45 5.33
C ASN A 205 2.50 -8.84 6.69
N ASP A 206 3.80 -8.78 6.98
CA ASP A 206 4.34 -7.91 8.04
C ASP A 206 4.24 -6.44 7.60
N ARG A 207 3.06 -5.93 7.41
CA ARG A 207 2.65 -4.71 6.75
C ARG A 207 2.57 -4.88 5.22
N ALA A 208 1.45 -4.49 4.65
CA ALA A 208 1.29 -4.51 3.19
C ALA A 208 2.12 -3.40 2.53
N ILE A 209 1.97 -2.17 3.01
CA ILE A 209 2.57 -0.98 2.38
C ILE A 209 3.18 -0.06 3.45
N LYS A 210 4.41 0.36 3.22
CA LYS A 210 5.06 1.44 3.99
C LYS A 210 5.53 2.53 3.03
N ILE A 211 5.04 3.77 3.24
CA ILE A 211 5.40 4.92 2.41
C ILE A 211 5.83 6.14 3.23
N CYS A 212 6.85 6.82 2.74
CA CYS A 212 7.31 8.10 3.27
C CYS A 212 7.45 9.11 2.12
N ASP A 213 6.89 10.30 2.29
CA ASP A 213 6.97 11.41 1.31
C ASP A 213 6.62 10.98 -0.14
N THR A 214 5.72 10.02 -0.28
CA THR A 214 5.39 9.34 -1.54
C THR A 214 3.88 9.25 -1.73
N ARG A 215 3.43 9.04 -2.97
CA ARG A 215 2.03 8.79 -3.30
C ARG A 215 1.85 7.41 -3.92
N ILE A 216 0.80 6.71 -3.46
CA ILE A 216 0.38 5.43 -4.04
C ILE A 216 -1.09 5.55 -4.45
N ALA A 217 -1.38 5.07 -5.66
CA ALA A 217 -2.74 4.84 -6.14
C ALA A 217 -2.96 3.35 -6.35
N ILE A 218 -4.04 2.81 -5.84
CA ILE A 218 -4.44 1.42 -5.98
C ILE A 218 -5.83 1.42 -6.61
N GLY A 219 -6.03 0.58 -7.61
CA GLY A 219 -7.29 0.48 -8.34
C GLY A 219 -8.44 -0.09 -7.53
N ASP A 220 -9.51 -0.43 -8.22
CA ASP A 220 -10.74 -0.96 -7.63
C ASP A 220 -10.57 -2.42 -7.14
N ASN A 221 -11.47 -2.84 -6.24
CA ASN A 221 -11.52 -4.20 -5.70
C ASN A 221 -10.25 -4.65 -4.96
N ALA A 222 -9.46 -3.73 -4.43
CA ALA A 222 -8.26 -4.06 -3.67
C ALA A 222 -8.60 -4.82 -2.37
N ILE A 223 -7.80 -5.83 -2.02
CA ILE A 223 -8.00 -6.64 -0.81
C ILE A 223 -6.79 -6.53 0.10
N PHE A 224 -7.02 -6.13 1.34
CA PHE A 224 -6.05 -6.13 2.42
C PHE A 224 -6.54 -7.03 3.54
N SER A 225 -5.93 -8.21 3.72
CA SER A 225 -6.42 -9.19 4.70
C SER A 225 -5.32 -9.74 5.58
N GLY A 226 -5.54 -9.74 6.91
CA GLY A 226 -4.62 -10.33 7.88
C GLY A 226 -3.21 -9.72 7.90
N ASN A 227 -3.04 -8.51 7.34
CA ASN A 227 -1.75 -7.82 7.43
C ASN A 227 -1.55 -7.29 8.85
N ARG A 228 -0.31 -7.31 9.33
CA ARG A 228 -0.01 -6.99 10.72
C ARG A 228 1.25 -6.14 10.86
N ASP A 229 1.34 -5.43 11.96
CA ASP A 229 2.61 -4.94 12.48
C ASP A 229 2.80 -5.45 13.91
N ASP A 230 3.80 -6.30 14.09
CA ASP A 230 4.25 -6.82 15.38
C ASP A 230 5.71 -6.42 15.68
N THR A 231 6.27 -5.49 14.89
CA THR A 231 7.71 -5.13 14.95
C THR A 231 8.07 -4.19 16.09
N GLU A 232 7.14 -3.87 16.98
CA GLU A 232 7.31 -2.98 18.15
C GLU A 232 7.71 -1.52 17.83
N LYS A 233 7.65 -1.09 16.58
CA LYS A 233 8.23 0.23 16.24
C LYS A 233 7.23 1.29 15.82
N ASP A 234 6.27 0.96 14.97
CA ASP A 234 5.57 2.03 14.27
C ASP A 234 4.03 1.89 14.21
N GLY A 235 3.43 0.71 14.30
CA GLY A 235 1.98 0.53 14.05
C GLY A 235 1.62 0.53 12.56
N GLY A 236 0.33 0.57 12.23
CA GLY A 236 -0.19 0.49 10.85
C GLY A 236 -0.17 -0.92 10.28
N GLY A 237 -1.14 -1.76 10.69
CA GLY A 237 -1.15 -3.18 10.35
C GLY A 237 -1.12 -3.45 8.85
N ALA A 238 -1.89 -2.71 8.05
CA ALA A 238 -1.84 -2.83 6.60
C ALA A 238 -0.97 -1.74 5.96
N ILE A 239 -1.20 -0.48 6.30
CA ILE A 239 -0.59 0.66 5.61
C ILE A 239 -0.03 1.66 6.61
N TRP A 240 1.26 1.90 6.52
CA TRP A 240 1.94 2.97 7.23
C TRP A 240 2.31 4.09 6.26
N CYS A 241 1.89 5.32 6.59
CA CYS A 241 2.11 6.49 5.78
C CYS A 241 2.74 7.61 6.60
N ARG A 242 3.69 8.30 6.04
CA ARG A 242 4.28 9.51 6.60
C ARG A 242 4.40 10.59 5.54
N ASN A 243 3.68 11.70 5.74
CA ASN A 243 3.70 12.86 4.84
C ASN A 243 3.49 12.46 3.36
N GLY A 244 2.58 11.51 3.12
CA GLY A 244 2.34 10.92 1.80
C GLY A 244 0.89 11.04 1.34
N GLY A 245 0.54 10.32 0.29
CA GLY A 245 -0.82 10.24 -0.22
C GLY A 245 -1.19 8.81 -0.60
N ILE A 246 -2.37 8.37 -0.19
CA ILE A 246 -2.91 7.08 -0.55
C ILE A 246 -4.27 7.29 -1.18
N ILE A 247 -4.44 6.74 -2.37
CA ILE A 247 -5.72 6.68 -3.08
C ILE A 247 -6.04 5.22 -3.33
N ILE A 248 -7.19 4.76 -2.87
CA ILE A 248 -7.67 3.41 -3.08
C ILE A 248 -9.01 3.52 -3.78
N GLY A 249 -9.21 2.74 -4.83
CA GLY A 249 -10.42 2.73 -5.65
C GLY A 249 -11.64 2.18 -4.92
N ASP A 250 -12.67 1.90 -5.70
CA ASP A 250 -13.96 1.44 -5.20
C ASP A 250 -13.93 -0.04 -4.77
N ASN A 251 -14.89 -0.43 -3.91
CA ASN A 251 -15.11 -1.81 -3.46
C ASN A 251 -13.92 -2.43 -2.72
N ALA A 252 -13.05 -1.64 -2.11
CA ALA A 252 -11.90 -2.16 -1.36
C ALA A 252 -12.35 -2.92 -0.10
N LEU A 253 -11.66 -4.04 0.20
CA LEU A 253 -11.89 -4.85 1.39
C LEU A 253 -10.69 -4.81 2.32
N PHE A 254 -10.90 -4.41 3.57
CA PHE A 254 -9.92 -4.46 4.64
C PHE A 254 -10.44 -5.40 5.75
N SER A 255 -9.85 -6.58 5.89
CA SER A 255 -10.34 -7.60 6.82
C SER A 255 -9.25 -8.15 7.74
N GLY A 256 -9.50 -8.12 9.05
CA GLY A 256 -8.62 -8.74 10.03
C GLY A 256 -7.19 -8.21 10.03
N ASN A 257 -6.96 -6.97 9.57
CA ASN A 257 -5.65 -6.34 9.71
C ASN A 257 -5.46 -5.82 11.13
N TYR A 258 -4.22 -5.89 11.66
CA TYR A 258 -4.05 -5.60 13.07
C TYR A 258 -2.66 -5.08 13.46
N VAL A 259 -2.63 -4.45 14.63
CA VAL A 259 -1.43 -4.14 15.40
C VAL A 259 -1.62 -4.69 16.80
N ASP A 260 -0.72 -5.55 17.23
CA ASP A 260 -0.76 -6.18 18.56
C ASP A 260 0.60 -6.03 19.24
N MET A 261 0.65 -5.23 20.31
CA MET A 261 1.90 -4.89 20.99
C MET A 261 1.82 -5.25 22.48
N ASP A 262 2.80 -5.97 22.98
CA ASP A 262 2.84 -6.35 24.40
C ASP A 262 3.11 -5.15 25.33
N SER A 263 4.08 -4.33 25.01
CA SER A 263 4.63 -3.32 25.95
C SER A 263 4.57 -1.89 25.46
N ARG A 264 3.99 -1.62 24.29
CA ARG A 264 3.95 -0.32 23.65
C ARG A 264 2.55 0.08 23.20
N ASN A 265 2.44 1.31 22.72
CA ASN A 265 1.21 1.79 22.11
C ASN A 265 1.01 1.11 20.74
N SER A 266 -0.23 0.73 20.47
CA SER A 266 -0.69 0.16 19.19
C SER A 266 -1.55 1.19 18.46
N TRP A 267 -1.22 1.45 17.20
CA TRP A 267 -1.88 2.48 16.41
C TRP A 267 -2.32 2.00 15.03
N GLY A 268 -3.57 2.31 14.65
CA GLY A 268 -4.11 2.11 13.31
C GLY A 268 -4.03 0.67 12.80
N GLY A 269 -5.02 -0.15 13.08
CA GLY A 269 -5.04 -1.55 12.63
C GLY A 269 -4.96 -1.71 11.11
N VAL A 270 -5.43 -0.72 10.35
CA VAL A 270 -5.27 -0.64 8.89
C VAL A 270 -4.34 0.49 8.51
N PHE A 271 -4.69 1.74 8.85
CA PHE A 271 -3.94 2.93 8.46
C PHE A 271 -3.28 3.61 9.65
N LEU A 272 -2.00 3.90 9.51
CA LEU A 272 -1.26 4.79 10.41
C LEU A 272 -0.67 5.97 9.63
N ASP A 273 -1.01 7.20 10.02
CA ASP A 273 -0.27 8.40 9.65
C ASP A 273 0.55 8.90 10.84
N ASP A 274 1.82 8.52 10.89
CA ASP A 274 2.67 8.71 12.06
C ASP A 274 3.08 10.18 12.29
N MET A 275 3.24 10.97 11.25
CA MET A 275 3.75 12.34 11.38
C MET A 275 2.76 13.44 10.94
N GLY A 276 1.56 13.07 10.55
CA GLY A 276 0.59 13.99 9.97
C GLY A 276 0.95 14.42 8.53
N GLY A 277 0.04 15.20 7.92
CA GLY A 277 0.23 15.69 6.55
C GLY A 277 -0.11 14.68 5.45
N SER A 278 -0.46 13.44 5.80
CA SER A 278 -0.88 12.45 4.83
C SER A 278 -2.32 12.66 4.40
N THR A 279 -2.60 12.37 3.12
CA THR A 279 -3.97 12.32 2.60
C THR A 279 -4.35 10.87 2.31
N ILE A 280 -5.49 10.42 2.85
CA ILE A 280 -6.02 9.08 2.60
C ILE A 280 -7.39 9.25 1.94
N THR A 281 -7.52 8.74 0.72
CA THR A 281 -8.78 8.71 -0.01
C THR A 281 -9.14 7.27 -0.33
N VAL A 282 -10.33 6.85 0.07
CA VAL A 282 -10.86 5.52 -0.24
C VAL A 282 -12.17 5.70 -1.01
N GLY A 283 -12.34 4.96 -2.08
CA GLY A 283 -13.48 5.01 -2.97
C GLY A 283 -14.78 4.52 -2.35
N GLU A 284 -15.80 4.31 -3.18
CA GLU A 284 -17.13 3.90 -2.75
C GLU A 284 -17.17 2.42 -2.34
N ASN A 285 -18.16 2.05 -1.51
CA ASN A 285 -18.45 0.68 -1.08
C ASN A 285 -17.29 -0.03 -0.35
N ALA A 286 -16.35 0.71 0.21
CA ALA A 286 -15.25 0.10 0.98
C ALA A 286 -15.75 -0.58 2.25
N ILE A 287 -15.20 -1.76 2.57
CA ILE A 287 -15.57 -2.55 3.75
C ILE A 287 -14.36 -2.72 4.67
N PHE A 288 -14.55 -2.38 5.94
CA PHE A 288 -13.57 -2.55 7.00
C PHE A 288 -14.17 -3.48 8.06
N ILE A 289 -13.68 -4.73 8.14
CA ILE A 289 -14.28 -5.74 9.02
C ILE A 289 -13.24 -6.43 9.90
N GLY A 290 -13.49 -6.43 11.21
CA GLY A 290 -12.67 -7.18 12.17
C GLY A 290 -11.22 -6.70 12.26
N ASN A 291 -10.93 -5.46 11.86
CA ASN A 291 -9.59 -4.89 12.04
C ASN A 291 -9.42 -4.40 13.47
N TYR A 292 -8.19 -4.46 14.00
CA TYR A 292 -8.03 -4.11 15.40
C TYR A 292 -6.64 -3.59 15.78
N VAL A 293 -6.61 -2.95 16.92
CA VAL A 293 -5.40 -2.66 17.67
C VAL A 293 -5.54 -3.21 19.09
N SER A 294 -4.48 -3.85 19.58
CA SER A 294 -4.42 -4.32 20.97
C SER A 294 -3.07 -4.01 21.61
N SER A 295 -3.08 -3.81 22.94
CA SER A 295 -1.87 -3.64 23.73
C SER A 295 -2.08 -4.16 25.14
N ASN A 296 -1.09 -4.85 25.71
CA ASN A 296 -1.19 -5.30 27.11
C ASN A 296 -0.93 -4.14 28.09
N SER A 297 0.05 -3.27 27.83
CA SER A 297 0.42 -2.20 28.77
C SER A 297 0.41 -0.79 28.20
N GLY A 298 0.40 -0.62 26.87
CA GLY A 298 0.33 0.66 26.20
C GLY A 298 -1.08 1.10 25.84
N CYS A 299 -1.23 2.22 25.16
CA CYS A 299 -2.51 2.63 24.60
C CYS A 299 -2.78 1.90 23.28
N ALA A 300 -4.05 1.63 22.98
CA ALA A 300 -4.52 1.08 21.71
C ALA A 300 -5.46 2.10 21.05
N THR A 301 -5.10 2.64 19.89
CA THR A 301 -5.84 3.75 19.30
C THR A 301 -6.12 3.56 17.81
N GLY A 302 -7.39 3.71 17.40
CA GLY A 302 -7.86 3.58 16.04
C GLY A 302 -7.84 2.14 15.53
N GLY A 303 -8.86 1.33 15.84
CA GLY A 303 -8.95 -0.06 15.39
C GLY A 303 -8.79 -0.22 13.88
N VAL A 304 -9.15 0.79 13.12
CA VAL A 304 -8.89 0.88 11.67
C VAL A 304 -7.87 1.98 11.39
N MET A 305 -8.08 3.20 11.86
CA MET A 305 -7.29 4.38 11.48
C MET A 305 -6.79 5.18 12.66
N TRP A 306 -5.52 5.54 12.58
CA TRP A 306 -4.92 6.55 13.44
C TRP A 306 -4.22 7.60 12.60
N VAL A 307 -4.65 8.87 12.74
CA VAL A 307 -4.18 9.98 11.90
C VAL A 307 -3.90 11.23 12.72
N ARG A 308 -2.74 11.84 12.53
CA ARG A 308 -2.34 13.10 13.16
C ARG A 308 -2.58 14.30 12.27
N LYS A 309 -2.86 15.46 12.92
CA LYS A 309 -3.05 16.73 12.23
C LYS A 309 -1.76 17.46 11.89
N TYR A 310 -0.72 17.28 12.68
CA TYR A 310 0.49 18.08 12.58
C TYR A 310 1.70 17.22 12.25
N GLY A 311 2.41 17.57 11.17
CA GLY A 311 3.76 17.09 10.94
C GLY A 311 4.73 17.66 11.96
N LEU A 312 5.79 16.93 12.28
CA LEU A 312 6.87 17.39 13.16
C LEU A 312 7.66 18.60 12.60
N TYR A 313 7.37 18.98 11.38
CA TYR A 313 8.02 20.12 10.73
C TYR A 313 7.03 21.27 10.60
N ASP A 314 7.17 22.28 11.45
CA ASP A 314 6.31 23.46 11.67
C ASP A 314 5.97 24.30 10.39
N ASN A 315 6.52 23.99 9.25
CA ASN A 315 6.37 24.78 8.03
C ASN A 315 5.48 24.16 6.95
N VAL A 316 4.99 22.94 7.14
CA VAL A 316 4.08 22.27 6.17
C VAL A 316 2.66 22.35 6.71
N LYS A 317 1.87 23.27 6.15
CA LYS A 317 0.43 23.42 6.44
C LYS A 317 -0.44 22.34 5.76
N ASP A 318 0.12 21.22 5.36
CA ASP A 318 -0.68 20.12 4.86
C ASP A 318 -1.33 19.43 6.07
N THR A 319 -2.53 19.84 6.36
CA THR A 319 -3.40 19.16 7.34
C THR A 319 -3.75 17.80 6.75
N GLY A 320 -3.31 16.73 7.39
CA GLY A 320 -3.76 15.38 7.03
C GLY A 320 -5.28 15.35 6.90
N ALA A 321 -5.78 14.61 5.94
CA ALA A 321 -7.22 14.46 5.72
C ALA A 321 -7.57 13.05 5.30
N ILE A 322 -8.68 12.55 5.84
CA ILE A 322 -9.27 11.27 5.42
C ILE A 322 -10.56 11.55 4.67
N SER A 323 -10.71 10.96 3.50
CA SER A 323 -11.93 11.03 2.71
C SER A 323 -12.41 9.63 2.36
N MET A 324 -13.64 9.30 2.77
CA MET A 324 -14.31 8.05 2.47
C MET A 324 -15.45 8.26 1.49
N GLY A 325 -15.46 7.45 0.44
CA GLY A 325 -16.53 7.40 -0.55
C GLY A 325 -17.86 6.94 0.04
N ALA A 326 -18.88 6.91 -0.82
CA ALA A 326 -20.22 6.51 -0.41
C ALA A 326 -20.28 5.04 0.03
N ASN A 327 -21.19 4.73 0.95
CA ASN A 327 -21.47 3.39 1.48
C ASN A 327 -20.27 2.71 2.17
N ALA A 328 -19.29 3.46 2.67
CA ALA A 328 -18.20 2.91 3.47
C ALA A 328 -18.76 2.19 4.72
N THR A 329 -18.34 0.96 4.97
CA THR A 329 -18.90 0.12 6.02
C THR A 329 -17.82 -0.36 6.99
N PHE A 330 -18.04 -0.14 8.29
CA PHE A 330 -17.12 -0.49 9.38
C PHE A 330 -17.82 -1.44 10.35
N ILE A 331 -17.39 -2.70 10.41
CA ILE A 331 -18.05 -3.75 11.19
C ILE A 331 -17.06 -4.44 12.14
N ASN A 332 -17.44 -4.57 13.42
CA ASN A 332 -16.69 -5.35 14.41
C ASN A 332 -15.20 -4.95 14.50
N ASN A 333 -14.85 -3.71 14.23
CA ASN A 333 -13.48 -3.23 14.45
C ASN A 333 -13.30 -2.82 15.91
N TYR A 334 -12.10 -2.98 16.46
CA TYR A 334 -11.92 -2.68 17.87
C TYR A 334 -10.55 -2.13 18.25
N ALA A 335 -10.54 -1.38 19.36
CA ALA A 335 -9.36 -0.97 20.09
C ALA A 335 -9.44 -1.50 21.52
N PHE A 336 -8.39 -2.22 21.96
CA PHE A 336 -8.36 -2.85 23.28
C PHE A 336 -7.00 -2.66 23.94
N SER A 337 -7.00 -2.32 25.23
CA SER A 337 -5.80 -2.31 26.04
C SER A 337 -6.11 -2.90 27.43
N ASP A 338 -5.23 -3.75 27.96
CA ASP A 338 -5.41 -4.29 29.29
C ASP A 338 -5.29 -3.20 30.37
N SER A 339 -4.27 -2.40 30.32
CA SER A 339 -3.97 -1.40 31.37
C SER A 339 -3.88 0.05 30.86
N GLY A 340 -3.75 0.30 29.57
CA GLY A 340 -3.74 1.62 28.96
C GLY A 340 -5.12 2.08 28.47
N ASN A 341 -5.16 3.23 27.80
CA ASN A 341 -6.36 3.72 27.14
C ASN A 341 -6.58 2.99 25.82
N ALA A 342 -7.85 2.70 25.50
CA ALA A 342 -8.26 2.19 24.21
C ALA A 342 -9.30 3.16 23.61
N LEU A 343 -8.94 3.81 22.50
CA LEU A 343 -9.67 4.94 21.93
C LEU A 343 -9.98 4.73 20.46
N GLY A 344 -11.20 5.02 20.03
CA GLY A 344 -11.64 4.92 18.64
C GLY A 344 -11.65 3.48 18.12
N GLY A 345 -12.72 2.74 18.31
CA GLY A 345 -12.85 1.37 17.82
C GLY A 345 -12.67 1.25 16.30
N VAL A 346 -12.97 2.32 15.57
CA VAL A 346 -12.65 2.47 14.14
C VAL A 346 -11.56 3.53 13.99
N ILE A 347 -11.84 4.77 14.39
CA ILE A 347 -11.00 5.91 14.09
C ILE A 347 -10.60 6.65 15.37
N TYR A 348 -9.31 6.91 15.48
CA TYR A 348 -8.78 7.97 16.34
C TYR A 348 -8.03 8.97 15.46
N SER A 349 -8.41 10.26 15.51
CA SER A 349 -7.80 11.26 14.66
C SER A 349 -7.82 12.66 15.26
N ASP A 350 -6.71 13.38 15.08
CA ASP A 350 -6.64 14.83 15.27
C ASP A 350 -6.84 15.60 13.96
N ALA A 351 -6.84 14.91 12.81
CA ALA A 351 -7.08 15.46 11.48
C ALA A 351 -8.56 15.52 11.13
N ASP A 352 -8.89 16.24 10.07
CA ASP A 352 -10.25 16.33 9.58
C ASP A 352 -10.64 15.05 8.81
N ILE A 353 -11.87 14.57 9.02
CA ILE A 353 -12.39 13.36 8.39
C ILE A 353 -13.69 13.66 7.70
N SER A 354 -13.87 13.14 6.49
CA SER A 354 -15.11 13.23 5.73
C SER A 354 -15.63 11.87 5.31
N PHE A 355 -16.93 11.66 5.47
CA PHE A 355 -17.67 10.52 4.97
C PHE A 355 -18.74 10.98 4.01
N SER A 356 -18.84 10.30 2.87
CA SER A 356 -19.94 10.48 1.93
C SER A 356 -21.20 9.71 2.34
N ASP A 357 -22.23 9.76 1.53
CA ASP A 357 -23.55 9.15 1.77
C ASP A 357 -23.48 7.68 2.20
N GLY A 358 -24.30 7.31 3.15
CA GLY A 358 -24.56 5.91 3.52
C GLY A 358 -23.43 5.23 4.31
N ALA A 359 -22.50 5.98 4.90
CA ALA A 359 -21.50 5.40 5.76
C ALA A 359 -22.12 4.68 6.96
N THR A 360 -21.61 3.49 7.31
CA THR A 360 -22.20 2.61 8.32
C THR A 360 -21.17 2.09 9.31
N PHE A 361 -21.46 2.24 10.61
CA PHE A 361 -20.63 1.81 11.72
C PHE A 361 -21.40 0.84 12.60
N ILE A 362 -21.06 -0.44 12.60
CA ILE A 362 -21.79 -1.50 13.28
C ILE A 362 -20.88 -2.27 14.24
N ASN A 363 -21.34 -2.38 15.52
CA ASN A 363 -20.71 -3.20 16.54
C ASN A 363 -19.19 -2.95 16.73
N ASN A 364 -18.73 -1.73 16.50
CA ASN A 364 -17.34 -1.38 16.77
C ASN A 364 -17.15 -1.12 18.28
N TYR A 365 -15.94 -1.35 18.78
CA TYR A 365 -15.68 -1.30 20.20
C TYR A 365 -14.36 -0.61 20.54
N ALA A 366 -14.37 0.23 21.56
CA ALA A 366 -13.16 0.71 22.22
C ALA A 366 -13.32 0.62 23.73
N LYS A 367 -12.35 0.07 24.44
CA LYS A 367 -12.48 -0.17 25.88
C LYS A 367 -12.63 1.11 26.70
N THR A 368 -12.10 2.24 26.25
CA THR A 368 -12.12 3.47 27.04
C THR A 368 -13.08 4.52 26.47
N SER A 369 -12.97 4.90 25.19
CA SER A 369 -13.75 5.97 24.61
C SER A 369 -13.87 5.84 23.10
N GLY A 370 -14.93 6.43 22.50
CA GLY A 370 -15.15 6.42 21.06
C GLY A 370 -15.37 5.02 20.48
N GLY A 371 -16.42 4.31 20.88
CA GLY A 371 -16.69 2.94 20.40
C GLY A 371 -16.57 2.77 18.91
N ALA A 372 -16.92 3.82 18.11
CA ALA A 372 -16.58 3.91 16.70
C ALA A 372 -15.51 4.96 16.46
N ILE A 373 -15.76 6.22 16.82
CA ILE A 373 -14.92 7.37 16.45
C ILE A 373 -14.55 8.16 17.70
N GLU A 374 -13.27 8.51 17.81
CA GLU A 374 -12.72 9.48 18.78
C GLU A 374 -11.95 10.54 18.00
N LEU A 375 -12.34 11.80 18.13
CA LEU A 375 -11.81 12.89 17.30
C LEU A 375 -11.34 14.10 18.10
N GLY A 376 -10.14 14.59 17.78
CA GLY A 376 -9.70 15.95 18.09
C GLY A 376 -9.90 16.95 16.93
N GLY A 377 -10.13 16.47 15.72
CA GLY A 377 -10.37 17.24 14.51
C GLY A 377 -11.85 17.47 14.18
N LYS A 378 -12.13 17.85 12.94
CA LYS A 378 -13.48 18.05 12.41
C LYS A 378 -14.01 16.78 11.76
N LEU A 379 -15.29 16.47 12.01
CA LEU A 379 -16.02 15.40 11.34
C LEU A 379 -17.05 16.00 10.39
N ASP A 380 -16.91 15.71 9.10
CA ASP A 380 -17.88 16.05 8.08
C ASP A 380 -18.64 14.78 7.62
N LEU A 381 -19.93 14.74 7.89
CA LEU A 381 -20.83 13.68 7.45
C LEU A 381 -21.73 14.22 6.34
N PHE A 382 -21.57 13.69 5.15
CA PHE A 382 -22.40 14.06 4.00
C PHE A 382 -23.49 13.01 3.79
N ALA A 383 -24.69 13.28 4.29
CA ALA A 383 -25.87 12.41 4.15
C ALA A 383 -26.89 13.06 3.22
N LEU A 384 -26.57 13.10 1.92
CA LEU A 384 -27.41 13.77 0.92
C LEU A 384 -28.58 12.90 0.45
N THR A 385 -28.33 11.60 0.27
CA THR A 385 -29.31 10.63 -0.25
C THR A 385 -29.51 9.43 0.65
N LYS A 386 -28.53 9.09 1.48
CA LYS A 386 -28.59 7.99 2.44
C LYS A 386 -28.06 8.43 3.79
N ASP A 387 -28.68 7.95 4.84
CA ASP A 387 -28.27 8.24 6.22
C ASP A 387 -26.91 7.63 6.56
N VAL A 388 -26.16 8.30 7.42
CA VAL A 388 -25.01 7.72 8.12
C VAL A 388 -25.52 6.97 9.35
N LEU A 389 -25.21 5.69 9.45
CA LEU A 389 -25.72 4.80 10.50
C LEU A 389 -24.65 4.45 11.54
N PHE A 390 -24.98 4.65 12.80
CA PHE A 390 -24.22 4.13 13.95
C PHE A 390 -25.09 3.16 14.73
N SER A 391 -24.71 1.87 14.83
CA SER A 391 -25.49 0.84 15.49
C SER A 391 -24.59 -0.10 16.31
N GLY A 392 -24.95 -0.34 17.58
CA GLY A 392 -24.27 -1.30 18.43
C GLY A 392 -22.80 -0.97 18.76
N ASN A 393 -22.34 0.25 18.48
CA ASN A 393 -20.99 0.67 18.82
C ASN A 393 -20.91 0.92 20.34
N MET A 394 -19.86 0.40 21.01
CA MET A 394 -19.79 0.38 22.46
C MET A 394 -18.44 0.85 22.99
N THR A 395 -18.47 1.41 24.20
CA THR A 395 -17.29 1.57 25.07
C THR A 395 -17.39 0.60 26.24
N GLY A 396 -16.26 0.14 26.78
CA GLY A 396 -16.19 -0.75 27.92
C GLY A 396 -16.46 -0.10 29.27
#